data_6fc93efea500896a466375c00fabc8c7
#
_entry.id   6fc93efea500896a466375c00fabc8c7
#
_cell.length_a   1.000
_cell.length_b   1.000
_cell.length_c   1.000
_cell.angle_alpha   90.00
_cell.angle_beta   90.00
_cell.angle_gamma   90.00
#
_symmetry.space_group_name_H-M   'P 1'
#
loop_
_entity.id
_entity.type
_entity.pdbx_description
1 polymer ?
#
loop_
_entity_poly.entity_id
_entity_poly.type
_entity_poly.pdbx_seq_one_letter_code
_entity_poly.pdbx_strand_id
1 'polypeptide(L)'
;MTEETSQSPVIAIVGPTASGKSTLGIEVALQLNGEIINCDSVQVYQEIQVATAKVPLEERNGIPHHLIDFVPPSINYTAVEWAREAAKKIEEIESRGRVPLLVGGTGFYLRALRNPFFISPQTDESLRLRLNTMREQRGAEYLHRVLRRLDRRAAAQLYPRDWPRVQRAIEVYLQTGRSIVDQKDERPEAHESSRRLRILALNPPRAELYERINQRTEDHFEAGLVAEVQYLLSRGVPPNSNALGAHGYRRVVEYLEGKRDLPGAIEQTKLDVRHYAKRQLTWFRHEAGVEWFDGFGEEKNVLAAVLTALAGGPPSK
;
A
#
# COMPACT_ATOMS: atom_id res chain seq x y z
N MET A 1 34.44 7.33 24.86
CA MET A 1 34.15 6.41 23.74
C MET A 1 32.71 5.99 23.95
N THR A 2 31.78 6.71 23.31
CA THR A 2 30.38 6.32 23.27
C THR A 2 30.27 5.13 22.33
N GLU A 3 29.90 3.95 22.85
CA GLU A 3 29.48 2.83 22.05
C GLU A 3 28.33 3.32 21.16
N GLU A 4 28.59 3.51 19.86
CA GLU A 4 27.55 3.52 18.86
C GLU A 4 26.89 2.14 18.93
N THR A 5 25.80 2.02 19.67
CA THR A 5 24.92 0.87 19.61
C THR A 5 24.45 0.77 18.15
N SER A 6 25.08 -0.11 17.40
CA SER A 6 24.69 -0.45 16.03
C SER A 6 23.25 -0.98 16.09
N GLN A 7 22.30 -0.08 15.96
CA GLN A 7 20.89 -0.44 15.92
C GLN A 7 20.65 -1.35 14.71
N SER A 8 19.94 -2.45 14.92
CA SER A 8 19.61 -3.43 13.88
C SER A 8 18.85 -2.78 12.69
N PRO A 9 19.03 -3.26 11.47
CA PRO A 9 18.30 -2.73 10.34
C PRO A 9 16.79 -3.00 10.49
N VAL A 10 15.96 -2.06 10.04
CA VAL A 10 14.54 -2.29 9.81
C VAL A 10 14.39 -2.97 8.44
N ILE A 11 13.81 -4.15 8.41
CA ILE A 11 13.71 -4.95 7.18
C ILE A 11 12.35 -4.73 6.51
N ALA A 12 12.32 -4.48 5.20
CA ALA A 12 11.09 -4.43 4.42
C ALA A 12 11.11 -5.51 3.33
N ILE A 13 10.19 -6.48 3.42
CA ILE A 13 9.96 -7.50 2.40
C ILE A 13 8.81 -7.05 1.52
N VAL A 14 9.14 -6.73 0.27
CA VAL A 14 8.21 -6.12 -0.68
C VAL A 14 8.13 -6.92 -1.99
N GLY A 15 7.22 -6.51 -2.87
CA GLY A 15 7.05 -7.15 -4.18
C GLY A 15 5.60 -7.12 -4.65
N PRO A 16 5.29 -7.71 -5.81
CA PRO A 16 3.94 -7.72 -6.34
C PRO A 16 2.99 -8.59 -5.50
N THR A 17 1.68 -8.34 -5.64
CA THR A 17 0.68 -9.27 -5.08
C THR A 17 0.89 -10.68 -5.66
N ALA A 18 0.53 -11.70 -4.91
CA ALA A 18 0.72 -13.13 -5.23
C ALA A 18 2.19 -13.61 -5.38
N SER A 19 3.18 -12.86 -4.88
CA SER A 19 4.59 -13.24 -4.94
C SER A 19 5.12 -14.02 -3.72
N GLY A 20 4.28 -14.37 -2.73
CA GLY A 20 4.71 -15.13 -1.55
C GLY A 20 5.39 -14.30 -0.45
N LYS A 21 5.23 -12.97 -0.46
CA LYS A 21 5.84 -12.07 0.53
C LYS A 21 5.50 -12.43 1.98
N SER A 22 4.25 -12.81 2.24
CA SER A 22 3.78 -13.11 3.59
C SER A 22 4.46 -14.34 4.15
N THR A 23 4.56 -15.40 3.35
CA THR A 23 5.28 -16.62 3.72
C THR A 23 6.75 -16.35 3.98
N LEU A 24 7.43 -15.65 3.06
CA LEU A 24 8.82 -15.25 3.25
C LEU A 24 9.00 -14.39 4.52
N GLY A 25 8.07 -13.45 4.77
CA GLY A 25 8.10 -12.59 5.94
C GLY A 25 8.02 -13.38 7.26
N ILE A 26 7.16 -14.39 7.33
CA ILE A 26 7.03 -15.27 8.49
C ILE A 26 8.30 -16.08 8.69
N GLU A 27 8.85 -16.71 7.63
CA GLU A 27 10.07 -17.49 7.71
C GLU A 27 11.28 -16.64 8.16
N VAL A 28 11.43 -15.44 7.61
CA VAL A 28 12.47 -14.50 8.04
C VAL A 28 12.26 -14.04 9.48
N ALA A 29 11.01 -13.78 9.90
CA ALA A 29 10.70 -13.39 11.27
C ALA A 29 11.04 -14.50 12.28
N LEU A 30 10.78 -15.77 11.93
CA LEU A 30 11.17 -16.94 12.75
C LEU A 30 12.69 -17.00 12.95
N GLN A 31 13.47 -16.81 11.88
CA GLN A 31 14.94 -16.90 11.92
C GLN A 31 15.57 -15.74 12.69
N LEU A 32 14.96 -14.55 12.67
CA LEU A 32 15.54 -13.33 13.25
C LEU A 32 14.89 -12.93 14.59
N ASN A 33 14.04 -13.76 15.18
CA ASN A 33 13.24 -13.39 16.36
C ASN A 33 12.48 -12.06 16.13
N GLY A 34 11.82 -11.95 14.96
CA GLY A 34 11.18 -10.71 14.51
C GLY A 34 9.69 -10.67 14.74
N GLU A 35 9.10 -9.50 14.49
CA GLU A 35 7.67 -9.27 14.45
C GLU A 35 7.30 -8.53 13.14
N ILE A 36 6.13 -8.85 12.58
CA ILE A 36 5.69 -8.32 11.30
C ILE A 36 4.82 -7.08 11.49
N ILE A 37 5.13 -6.02 10.73
CA ILE A 37 4.29 -4.84 10.56
C ILE A 37 3.71 -4.89 9.15
N ASN A 38 2.40 -4.96 9.03
CA ASN A 38 1.73 -4.99 7.74
C ASN A 38 1.97 -3.69 6.95
N CYS A 39 2.41 -3.83 5.69
CA CYS A 39 2.62 -2.75 4.74
C CYS A 39 1.72 -2.90 3.49
N ASP A 40 0.44 -3.22 3.72
CA ASP A 40 -0.60 -3.33 2.70
C ASP A 40 -1.80 -2.46 3.06
N SER A 41 -2.21 -1.60 2.12
CA SER A 41 -3.26 -0.60 2.33
C SER A 41 -4.69 -1.16 2.37
N VAL A 42 -4.86 -2.44 2.08
CA VAL A 42 -6.15 -3.13 2.15
C VAL A 42 -6.26 -3.99 3.40
N GLN A 43 -5.19 -4.66 3.80
CA GLN A 43 -5.16 -5.52 4.98
C GLN A 43 -5.34 -4.78 6.31
N VAL A 44 -5.22 -3.45 6.32
CA VAL A 44 -5.48 -2.63 7.51
C VAL A 44 -6.95 -2.64 7.92
N TYR A 45 -7.87 -2.87 6.98
CA TYR A 45 -9.30 -2.78 7.22
C TYR A 45 -9.87 -4.03 7.88
N GLN A 46 -10.72 -3.81 8.89
CA GLN A 46 -11.55 -4.84 9.51
C GLN A 46 -12.63 -5.33 8.54
N GLU A 47 -13.19 -6.51 8.81
CA GLU A 47 -14.35 -7.07 8.11
C GLU A 47 -14.17 -7.32 6.61
N ILE A 48 -13.02 -7.02 6.02
CA ILE A 48 -12.67 -7.40 4.65
C ILE A 48 -11.62 -8.50 4.68
N GLN A 49 -11.98 -9.71 4.26
CA GLN A 49 -11.17 -10.91 4.44
C GLN A 49 -10.87 -11.61 3.11
N VAL A 50 -11.89 -11.85 2.30
CA VAL A 50 -11.82 -12.78 1.17
C VAL A 50 -10.75 -12.39 0.15
N ALA A 51 -10.72 -11.15 -0.31
CA ALA A 51 -9.77 -10.74 -1.36
C ALA A 51 -8.56 -9.94 -0.84
N THR A 52 -8.22 -10.10 0.44
CA THR A 52 -7.11 -9.35 1.06
C THR A 52 -5.83 -10.14 1.25
N ALA A 53 -5.92 -11.47 1.20
CA ALA A 53 -4.81 -12.37 1.51
C ALA A 53 -4.16 -12.11 2.87
N LYS A 54 -4.93 -11.75 3.85
CA LYS A 54 -4.48 -11.75 5.24
C LYS A 54 -4.09 -13.18 5.62
N VAL A 55 -2.96 -13.30 6.29
CA VAL A 55 -2.51 -14.61 6.79
C VAL A 55 -3.40 -15.01 7.97
N PRO A 56 -4.07 -16.19 7.95
CA PRO A 56 -4.84 -16.72 9.07
C PRO A 56 -3.97 -16.85 10.33
N LEU A 57 -4.55 -16.77 11.52
CA LEU A 57 -3.81 -16.81 12.78
C LEU A 57 -2.98 -18.10 12.93
N GLU A 58 -3.54 -19.22 12.52
CA GLU A 58 -2.91 -20.55 12.54
C GLU A 58 -1.69 -20.65 11.63
N GLU A 59 -1.62 -19.88 10.56
CA GLU A 59 -0.52 -19.86 9.60
C GLU A 59 0.59 -18.85 9.98
N ARG A 60 0.38 -18.01 10.99
CA ARG A 60 1.37 -17.01 11.44
C ARG A 60 2.52 -17.61 12.25
N ASN A 61 2.49 -18.88 12.57
CA ASN A 61 3.51 -19.61 13.34
C ASN A 61 3.90 -18.89 14.65
N GLY A 62 2.94 -18.26 15.32
CA GLY A 62 3.17 -17.50 16.55
C GLY A 62 3.83 -16.13 16.37
N ILE A 63 4.12 -15.71 15.14
CA ILE A 63 4.70 -14.39 14.85
C ILE A 63 3.64 -13.30 15.02
N PRO A 64 3.87 -12.29 15.88
CA PRO A 64 2.99 -11.14 16.01
C PRO A 64 2.91 -10.35 14.70
N HIS A 65 1.67 -10.01 14.30
CA HIS A 65 1.39 -9.17 13.15
C HIS A 65 0.71 -7.88 13.60
N HIS A 66 1.34 -6.75 13.30
CA HIS A 66 0.85 -5.42 13.66
C HIS A 66 0.25 -4.70 12.45
N LEU A 67 -0.62 -3.74 12.70
CA LEU A 67 -1.29 -2.90 11.69
C LEU A 67 -2.09 -3.71 10.65
N ILE A 68 -2.74 -4.76 11.12
CA ILE A 68 -3.68 -5.59 10.36
C ILE A 68 -5.03 -5.62 11.09
N ASP A 69 -6.14 -5.59 10.37
CA ASP A 69 -7.50 -5.68 10.95
C ASP A 69 -7.82 -4.65 12.06
N PHE A 70 -7.41 -3.40 11.93
CA PHE A 70 -7.59 -2.42 13.00
C PHE A 70 -8.38 -1.17 12.60
N VAL A 71 -8.60 -0.93 11.30
CA VAL A 71 -9.33 0.23 10.77
C VAL A 71 -10.74 -0.18 10.35
N PRO A 72 -11.80 0.49 10.83
CA PRO A 72 -13.14 0.27 10.30
C PRO A 72 -13.23 0.53 8.79
N PRO A 73 -13.97 -0.29 8.00
CA PRO A 73 -13.99 -0.17 6.54
C PRO A 73 -14.69 1.11 6.03
N SER A 74 -15.41 1.81 6.90
CA SER A 74 -16.00 3.13 6.61
C SER A 74 -15.02 4.29 6.74
N ILE A 75 -13.84 4.08 7.33
CA ILE A 75 -12.84 5.12 7.58
C ILE A 75 -11.80 5.11 6.46
N ASN A 76 -11.50 6.29 5.91
CA ASN A 76 -10.42 6.44 4.94
C ASN A 76 -9.08 6.61 5.67
N TYR A 77 -8.29 5.54 5.70
CA TYR A 77 -6.98 5.50 6.33
C TYR A 77 -5.87 5.92 5.37
N THR A 78 -4.98 6.80 5.79
CA THR A 78 -3.97 7.45 4.94
C THR A 78 -2.58 6.86 5.13
N ALA A 79 -1.70 7.06 4.13
CA ALA A 79 -0.29 6.67 4.23
C ALA A 79 0.47 7.45 5.32
N VAL A 80 0.05 8.66 5.67
CA VAL A 80 0.64 9.46 6.75
C VAL A 80 0.31 8.85 8.11
N GLU A 81 -0.95 8.45 8.30
CA GLU A 81 -1.36 7.75 9.53
C GLU A 81 -0.63 6.42 9.67
N TRP A 82 -0.57 5.64 8.58
CA TRP A 82 0.18 4.38 8.58
C TRP A 82 1.65 4.58 8.94
N ALA A 83 2.33 5.55 8.34
CA ALA A 83 3.75 5.80 8.59
C ALA A 83 4.02 6.17 10.05
N ARG A 84 3.14 6.97 10.66
CA ARG A 84 3.22 7.33 12.09
C ARG A 84 3.04 6.11 12.98
N GLU A 85 2.02 5.29 12.73
CA GLU A 85 1.78 4.08 13.52
C GLU A 85 2.87 3.02 13.29
N ALA A 86 3.39 2.89 12.05
CA ALA A 86 4.50 1.99 11.75
C ALA A 86 5.79 2.40 12.49
N ALA A 87 6.12 3.70 12.53
CA ALA A 87 7.27 4.20 13.29
C ALA A 87 7.18 3.83 14.77
N LYS A 88 6.02 4.05 15.41
CA LYS A 88 5.79 3.64 16.80
C LYS A 88 5.95 2.14 17.01
N LYS A 89 5.41 1.33 16.08
CA LYS A 89 5.53 -0.13 16.17
C LYS A 89 6.97 -0.61 15.99
N ILE A 90 7.76 0.04 15.17
CA ILE A 90 9.18 -0.24 15.05
C ILE A 90 9.87 -0.03 16.40
N GLU A 91 9.68 1.13 17.05
CA GLU A 91 10.25 1.43 18.37
C GLU A 91 9.79 0.43 19.44
N GLU A 92 8.50 0.10 19.49
CA GLU A 92 7.95 -0.87 20.43
C GLU A 92 8.55 -2.27 20.25
N ILE A 93 8.79 -2.72 19.01
CA ILE A 93 9.38 -4.02 18.70
C ILE A 93 10.85 -4.03 19.10
N GLU A 94 11.59 -2.99 18.75
CA GLU A 94 13.01 -2.82 19.10
C GLU A 94 13.23 -2.75 20.62
N SER A 95 12.32 -2.07 21.35
CA SER A 95 12.40 -1.99 22.83
C SER A 95 12.28 -3.34 23.52
N ARG A 96 11.70 -4.34 22.84
CA ARG A 96 11.62 -5.73 23.30
C ARG A 96 12.79 -6.61 22.82
N GLY A 97 13.79 -6.01 22.16
CA GLY A 97 14.93 -6.75 21.59
C GLY A 97 14.56 -7.63 20.39
N ARG A 98 13.49 -7.29 19.68
CA ARG A 98 13.03 -8.00 18.48
C ARG A 98 13.29 -7.21 17.21
N VAL A 99 13.31 -7.91 16.06
CA VAL A 99 13.55 -7.29 14.76
C VAL A 99 12.23 -6.88 14.10
N PRO A 100 12.02 -5.59 13.74
CA PRO A 100 10.83 -5.17 13.01
C PRO A 100 10.94 -5.52 11.53
N LEU A 101 9.93 -6.24 10.99
CA LEU A 101 9.80 -6.58 9.58
C LEU A 101 8.55 -5.92 8.98
N LEU A 102 8.73 -5.02 8.04
CA LEU A 102 7.64 -4.47 7.22
C LEU A 102 7.35 -5.44 6.08
N VAL A 103 6.13 -5.98 6.00
CA VAL A 103 5.77 -6.94 4.94
C VAL A 103 4.56 -6.44 4.16
N GLY A 104 4.72 -6.23 2.83
CA GLY A 104 3.61 -5.80 2.01
C GLY A 104 3.99 -5.25 0.63
N GLY A 105 3.00 -4.79 -0.12
CA GLY A 105 3.18 -4.33 -1.49
C GLY A 105 2.86 -2.86 -1.72
N THR A 106 2.53 -2.10 -0.67
CA THR A 106 2.13 -0.69 -0.79
C THR A 106 3.35 0.23 -0.71
N GLY A 107 4.04 0.42 -1.84
CA GLY A 107 5.24 1.26 -1.89
C GLY A 107 5.01 2.70 -1.43
N PHE A 108 3.77 3.21 -1.56
CA PHE A 108 3.41 4.53 -1.06
C PHE A 108 3.49 4.64 0.48
N TYR A 109 3.21 3.55 1.20
CA TYR A 109 3.37 3.47 2.65
C TYR A 109 4.86 3.56 3.05
N LEU A 110 5.72 2.77 2.40
CA LEU A 110 7.16 2.84 2.64
C LEU A 110 7.73 4.22 2.32
N ARG A 111 7.25 4.85 1.25
CA ARG A 111 7.66 6.23 0.92
C ARG A 111 7.24 7.22 1.99
N ALA A 112 6.03 7.07 2.55
CA ALA A 112 5.57 7.93 3.64
C ALA A 112 6.42 7.79 4.92
N LEU A 113 6.93 6.58 5.20
CA LEU A 113 7.83 6.32 6.31
C LEU A 113 9.24 6.90 6.06
N ARG A 114 9.80 6.70 4.85
CA ARG A 114 11.14 7.19 4.48
C ARG A 114 11.21 8.70 4.28
N ASN A 115 10.18 9.26 3.66
CA ASN A 115 10.08 10.66 3.31
C ASN A 115 8.70 11.15 3.73
N PRO A 116 8.52 11.55 4.98
CA PRO A 116 7.23 11.96 5.49
C PRO A 116 6.59 13.02 4.60
N PHE A 117 5.31 12.86 4.33
CA PHE A 117 4.55 13.86 3.61
C PHE A 117 4.22 15.02 4.56
N PHE A 118 4.05 16.21 4.01
CA PHE A 118 3.50 17.31 4.79
C PHE A 118 2.11 16.95 5.34
N ILE A 119 1.76 17.51 6.50
CA ILE A 119 0.45 17.30 7.11
C ILE A 119 -0.59 18.00 6.23
N SER A 120 -1.27 17.22 5.44
CA SER A 120 -2.28 17.68 4.49
C SER A 120 -3.64 17.74 5.17
N PRO A 121 -4.50 18.73 4.88
CA PRO A 121 -5.85 18.75 5.44
C PRO A 121 -6.60 17.47 5.07
N GLN A 122 -7.50 17.06 5.96
CA GLN A 122 -8.39 15.93 5.67
C GLN A 122 -9.20 16.21 4.40
N THR A 123 -9.58 15.15 3.70
CA THR A 123 -10.39 15.26 2.51
C THR A 123 -11.77 15.80 2.85
N ASP A 124 -12.16 16.90 2.23
CA ASP A 124 -13.55 17.35 2.19
C ASP A 124 -14.30 16.57 1.11
N GLU A 125 -15.12 15.61 1.52
CA GLU A 125 -15.85 14.73 0.58
C GLU A 125 -16.84 15.51 -0.30
N SER A 126 -17.42 16.60 0.19
CA SER A 126 -18.33 17.44 -0.59
C SER A 126 -17.58 18.17 -1.71
N LEU A 127 -16.42 18.74 -1.38
CA LEU A 127 -15.53 19.36 -2.36
C LEU A 127 -15.03 18.33 -3.38
N ARG A 128 -14.62 17.15 -2.91
CA ARG A 128 -14.16 16.06 -3.77
C ARG A 128 -15.22 15.61 -4.75
N LEU A 129 -16.47 15.43 -4.30
CA LEU A 129 -17.60 15.08 -5.16
C LEU A 129 -17.83 16.13 -6.25
N ARG A 130 -17.80 17.42 -5.89
CA ARG A 130 -17.95 18.53 -6.84
C ARG A 130 -16.84 18.52 -7.90
N LEU A 131 -15.59 18.31 -7.50
CA LEU A 131 -14.45 18.24 -8.43
C LEU A 131 -14.55 17.01 -9.34
N ASN A 132 -15.01 15.87 -8.84
CA ASN A 132 -15.26 14.67 -9.64
C ASN A 132 -16.34 14.93 -10.69
N THR A 133 -17.46 15.53 -10.31
CA THR A 133 -18.55 15.90 -11.24
C THR A 133 -18.04 16.87 -12.32
N MET A 134 -17.24 17.86 -11.95
CA MET A 134 -16.63 18.77 -12.93
C MET A 134 -15.70 18.02 -13.91
N ARG A 135 -14.92 17.06 -13.41
CA ARG A 135 -14.02 16.23 -14.25
C ARG A 135 -14.83 15.38 -15.23
N GLU A 136 -15.90 14.74 -14.76
CA GLU A 136 -16.76 13.88 -15.59
C GLU A 136 -17.45 14.67 -16.70
N GLN A 137 -17.93 15.88 -16.39
CA GLN A 137 -18.62 16.74 -17.34
C GLN A 137 -17.68 17.47 -18.31
N ARG A 138 -16.48 17.86 -17.88
CA ARG A 138 -15.60 18.79 -18.62
C ARG A 138 -14.19 18.24 -18.91
N GLY A 139 -13.90 17.04 -18.43
CA GLY A 139 -12.62 16.35 -18.61
C GLY A 139 -11.51 16.78 -17.61
N ALA A 140 -10.47 15.97 -17.54
CA ALA A 140 -9.33 16.17 -16.62
C ALA A 140 -8.58 17.48 -16.89
N GLU A 141 -8.42 17.86 -18.13
CA GLU A 141 -7.73 19.09 -18.53
C GLU A 141 -8.46 20.36 -18.07
N TYR A 142 -9.77 20.28 -17.86
CA TYR A 142 -10.51 21.39 -17.28
C TYR A 142 -10.11 21.64 -15.83
N LEU A 143 -9.97 20.60 -15.01
CA LEU A 143 -9.48 20.73 -13.64
C LEU A 143 -8.09 21.35 -13.60
N HIS A 144 -7.20 20.98 -14.52
CA HIS A 144 -5.87 21.58 -14.59
C HIS A 144 -5.94 23.08 -14.94
N ARG A 145 -6.88 23.51 -15.80
CA ARG A 145 -7.10 24.96 -16.05
C ARG A 145 -7.61 25.68 -14.79
N VAL A 146 -8.47 25.02 -13.99
CA VAL A 146 -8.92 25.55 -12.68
C VAL A 146 -7.72 25.70 -11.75
N LEU A 147 -6.91 24.65 -11.61
CA LEU A 147 -5.69 24.69 -10.79
C LEU A 147 -4.76 25.84 -11.23
N ARG A 148 -4.56 26.02 -12.53
CA ARG A 148 -3.68 27.09 -13.04
C ARG A 148 -4.14 28.50 -12.67
N ARG A 149 -5.46 28.69 -12.45
CA ARG A 149 -6.01 29.96 -11.97
C ARG A 149 -5.85 30.17 -10.47
N LEU A 150 -5.94 29.08 -9.70
CA LEU A 150 -5.84 29.09 -8.25
C LEU A 150 -4.37 29.08 -7.79
N ASP A 151 -3.58 28.15 -8.35
CA ASP A 151 -2.20 27.88 -7.97
C ASP A 151 -1.34 27.62 -9.24
N ARG A 152 -0.73 28.67 -9.76
CA ARG A 152 0.14 28.56 -10.96
C ARG A 152 1.36 27.69 -10.72
N ARG A 153 1.92 27.69 -9.49
CA ARG A 153 3.13 26.94 -9.15
C ARG A 153 2.85 25.44 -9.14
N ALA A 154 1.76 25.01 -8.53
CA ALA A 154 1.35 23.61 -8.55
C ALA A 154 0.97 23.15 -9.98
N ALA A 155 0.26 23.98 -10.73
CA ALA A 155 -0.12 23.66 -12.11
C ALA A 155 1.11 23.49 -13.04
N ALA A 156 2.18 24.24 -12.82
CA ALA A 156 3.41 24.11 -13.60
C ALA A 156 4.17 22.79 -13.34
N GLN A 157 3.94 22.14 -12.20
CA GLN A 157 4.59 20.89 -11.82
C GLN A 157 3.76 19.63 -12.13
N LEU A 158 2.49 19.79 -12.50
CA LEU A 158 1.57 18.68 -12.70
C LEU A 158 1.12 18.58 -14.16
N TYR A 159 1.13 17.36 -14.70
CA TYR A 159 0.58 17.11 -16.03
C TYR A 159 -0.93 17.29 -16.06
N PRO A 160 -1.51 17.88 -17.11
CA PRO A 160 -2.95 18.15 -17.21
C PRO A 160 -3.84 16.90 -17.05
N ARG A 161 -3.35 15.73 -17.44
CA ARG A 161 -4.08 14.45 -17.34
C ARG A 161 -3.85 13.71 -16.04
N ASP A 162 -2.94 14.16 -15.17
CA ASP A 162 -2.73 13.61 -13.84
C ASP A 162 -3.79 14.17 -12.87
N TRP A 163 -5.06 13.86 -13.19
CA TRP A 163 -6.21 14.41 -12.48
C TRP A 163 -6.22 14.11 -10.97
N PRO A 164 -5.73 12.96 -10.45
CA PRO A 164 -5.73 12.73 -9.01
C PRO A 164 -4.85 13.74 -8.26
N ARG A 165 -3.67 14.05 -8.81
CA ARG A 165 -2.77 15.05 -8.22
C ARG A 165 -3.26 16.46 -8.44
N VAL A 166 -3.81 16.76 -9.61
CA VAL A 166 -4.45 18.06 -9.91
C VAL A 166 -5.59 18.33 -8.95
N GLN A 167 -6.49 17.35 -8.77
CA GLN A 167 -7.61 17.46 -7.84
C GLN A 167 -7.13 17.68 -6.41
N ARG A 168 -6.14 16.91 -5.95
CA ARG A 168 -5.57 17.08 -4.61
C ARG A 168 -4.95 18.45 -4.40
N ALA A 169 -4.27 19.00 -5.40
CA ALA A 169 -3.71 20.35 -5.33
C ALA A 169 -4.81 21.41 -5.21
N ILE A 170 -5.93 21.26 -5.92
CA ILE A 170 -7.09 22.14 -5.79
C ILE A 170 -7.69 22.03 -4.39
N GLU A 171 -7.93 20.80 -3.88
CA GLU A 171 -8.47 20.56 -2.54
C GLU A 171 -7.62 21.25 -1.47
N VAL A 172 -6.31 21.03 -1.49
CA VAL A 172 -5.38 21.64 -0.53
C VAL A 172 -5.43 23.16 -0.60
N TYR A 173 -5.39 23.74 -1.81
CA TYR A 173 -5.41 25.19 -1.96
C TYR A 173 -6.72 25.81 -1.45
N LEU A 174 -7.86 25.20 -1.77
CA LEU A 174 -9.17 25.70 -1.33
C LEU A 174 -9.40 25.59 0.19
N GLN A 175 -8.81 24.57 0.80
CA GLN A 175 -8.92 24.34 2.25
C GLN A 175 -7.93 25.16 3.08
N THR A 176 -6.74 25.47 2.54
CA THR A 176 -5.65 26.08 3.29
C THR A 176 -5.27 27.48 2.84
N GLY A 177 -5.68 27.88 1.64
CA GLY A 177 -5.22 29.10 0.98
C GLY A 177 -3.74 29.06 0.53
N ARG A 178 -3.05 27.90 0.66
CA ARG A 178 -1.61 27.76 0.39
C ARG A 178 -1.35 26.73 -0.70
N SER A 179 -0.30 26.96 -1.48
CA SER A 179 0.14 26.01 -2.51
C SER A 179 0.59 24.70 -1.88
N ILE A 180 0.19 23.58 -2.50
CA ILE A 180 0.72 22.26 -2.13
C ILE A 180 2.26 22.17 -2.32
N VAL A 181 2.81 22.99 -3.21
CA VAL A 181 4.26 23.08 -3.45
C VAL A 181 4.97 23.69 -2.26
N ASP A 182 4.42 24.77 -1.70
CA ASP A 182 5.03 25.46 -0.54
C ASP A 182 4.97 24.56 0.72
N GLN A 183 3.89 23.81 0.89
CA GLN A 183 3.75 22.89 2.01
C GLN A 183 4.70 21.67 1.93
N LYS A 184 5.21 21.36 0.73
CA LYS A 184 6.23 20.29 0.60
C LYS A 184 7.54 20.62 1.31
N ASP A 185 7.86 21.87 1.49
CA ASP A 185 9.08 22.32 2.16
C ASP A 185 8.95 22.25 3.69
N GLU A 186 7.71 22.13 4.21
CA GLU A 186 7.37 22.00 5.63
C GLU A 186 7.18 20.52 6.08
N ARG A 187 7.87 19.58 5.43
CA ARG A 187 7.76 18.17 5.78
C ARG A 187 8.37 17.90 7.14
N PRO A 188 7.75 17.04 7.96
CA PRO A 188 8.40 16.53 9.15
C PRO A 188 9.73 15.85 8.79
N GLU A 189 10.68 15.84 9.70
CA GLU A 189 11.87 15.01 9.54
C GLU A 189 11.49 13.53 9.47
N ALA A 190 12.27 12.80 8.67
CA ALA A 190 12.11 11.37 8.58
C ALA A 190 12.48 10.72 9.92
N HIS A 191 11.68 9.75 10.35
CA HIS A 191 11.96 9.00 11.56
C HIS A 191 13.33 8.29 11.44
N GLU A 192 14.08 8.23 12.54
CA GLU A 192 15.43 7.65 12.53
C GLU A 192 15.45 6.20 12.00
N SER A 193 14.46 5.40 12.37
CA SER A 193 14.31 4.02 11.87
C SER A 193 14.25 3.92 10.34
N SER A 194 13.75 4.96 9.67
CA SER A 194 13.64 4.99 8.21
C SER A 194 15.00 5.06 7.50
N ARG A 195 16.03 5.61 8.18
CA ARG A 195 17.41 5.68 7.66
C ARG A 195 18.09 4.31 7.64
N ARG A 196 17.60 3.36 8.47
CA ARG A 196 18.09 1.98 8.59
C ARG A 196 17.26 1.00 7.78
N LEU A 197 16.31 1.48 6.98
CA LEU A 197 15.39 0.64 6.22
C LEU A 197 16.13 -0.06 5.07
N ARG A 198 16.13 -1.38 5.11
CA ARG A 198 16.66 -2.28 4.09
C ARG A 198 15.49 -2.91 3.33
N ILE A 199 15.44 -2.72 2.02
CA ILE A 199 14.27 -3.12 1.19
C ILE A 199 14.65 -4.31 0.33
N LEU A 200 14.01 -5.45 0.60
CA LEU A 200 14.20 -6.73 -0.10
C LEU A 200 12.96 -6.99 -0.97
N ALA A 201 13.13 -7.02 -2.28
CA ALA A 201 12.02 -7.10 -3.23
C ALA A 201 11.98 -8.42 -3.98
N LEU A 202 10.83 -9.08 -4.02
CA LEU A 202 10.60 -10.26 -4.82
C LEU A 202 10.34 -9.91 -6.28
N ASN A 203 10.98 -10.64 -7.20
CA ASN A 203 10.83 -10.50 -8.64
C ASN A 203 10.49 -11.86 -9.29
N PRO A 204 9.27 -12.38 -9.09
CA PRO A 204 8.89 -13.67 -9.66
C PRO A 204 8.73 -13.60 -11.19
N PRO A 205 8.83 -14.74 -11.90
CA PRO A 205 8.57 -14.83 -13.33
C PRO A 205 7.17 -14.32 -13.68
N ARG A 206 7.09 -13.40 -14.63
CA ARG A 206 5.86 -12.66 -14.91
C ARG A 206 4.70 -13.55 -15.36
N ALA A 207 4.95 -14.57 -16.17
CA ALA A 207 3.92 -15.48 -16.67
C ALA A 207 3.26 -16.23 -15.51
N GLU A 208 4.06 -16.86 -14.66
CA GLU A 208 3.61 -17.61 -13.49
C GLU A 208 2.90 -16.71 -12.47
N LEU A 209 3.41 -15.48 -12.26
CA LEU A 209 2.75 -14.50 -11.40
C LEU A 209 1.33 -14.17 -11.90
N TYR A 210 1.15 -14.04 -13.22
CA TYR A 210 -0.15 -13.72 -13.80
C TYR A 210 -1.12 -14.91 -13.72
N GLU A 211 -0.63 -16.12 -13.87
CA GLU A 211 -1.42 -17.35 -13.65
C GLU A 211 -1.90 -17.45 -12.20
N ARG A 212 -1.00 -17.26 -11.24
CA ARG A 212 -1.35 -17.22 -9.80
C ARG A 212 -2.37 -16.11 -9.46
N ILE A 213 -2.23 -14.93 -10.07
CA ILE A 213 -3.18 -13.84 -9.89
C ILE A 213 -4.56 -14.21 -10.43
N ASN A 214 -4.62 -14.83 -11.62
CA ASN A 214 -5.88 -15.21 -12.22
C ASN A 214 -6.59 -16.28 -11.39
N GLN A 215 -5.90 -17.36 -11.03
CA GLN A 215 -6.45 -18.44 -10.21
C GLN A 215 -6.96 -17.90 -8.87
N ARG A 216 -6.13 -17.17 -8.17
CA ARG A 216 -6.51 -16.58 -6.88
C ARG A 216 -7.69 -15.61 -6.98
N THR A 217 -7.86 -14.93 -8.12
CA THR A 217 -9.04 -14.09 -8.34
C THR A 217 -10.29 -14.94 -8.41
N GLU A 218 -10.27 -16.06 -9.13
CA GLU A 218 -11.37 -17.02 -9.21
C GLU A 218 -11.70 -17.57 -7.82
N ASP A 219 -10.69 -18.05 -7.09
CA ASP A 219 -10.82 -18.56 -5.73
C ASP A 219 -11.52 -17.55 -4.79
N HIS A 220 -11.20 -16.25 -4.91
CA HIS A 220 -11.85 -15.22 -4.10
C HIS A 220 -13.35 -15.08 -4.42
N PHE A 221 -13.73 -15.14 -5.68
CA PHE A 221 -15.15 -15.09 -6.04
C PHE A 221 -15.90 -16.34 -5.58
N GLU A 222 -15.29 -17.52 -5.69
CA GLU A 222 -15.82 -18.78 -5.19
C GLU A 222 -15.93 -18.80 -3.66
N ALA A 223 -14.95 -18.21 -2.97
CA ALA A 223 -14.92 -18.08 -1.50
C ALA A 223 -15.94 -17.06 -0.95
N GLY A 224 -16.76 -16.43 -1.80
CA GLY A 224 -17.88 -15.59 -1.36
C GLY A 224 -17.58 -14.08 -1.34
N LEU A 225 -16.67 -13.58 -2.15
CA LEU A 225 -16.39 -12.14 -2.23
C LEU A 225 -17.64 -11.29 -2.49
N VAL A 226 -18.60 -11.80 -3.30
CA VAL A 226 -19.87 -11.10 -3.55
C VAL A 226 -20.68 -10.94 -2.27
N ALA A 227 -20.81 -12.02 -1.48
CA ALA A 227 -21.56 -12.00 -0.23
C ALA A 227 -20.90 -11.07 0.80
N GLU A 228 -19.56 -11.06 0.87
CA GLU A 228 -18.83 -10.14 1.76
C GLU A 228 -19.10 -8.68 1.42
N VAL A 229 -19.07 -8.30 0.13
CA VAL A 229 -19.39 -6.94 -0.30
C VAL A 229 -20.84 -6.55 0.00
N GLN A 230 -21.79 -7.47 -0.25
CA GLN A 230 -23.21 -7.24 0.08
C GLN A 230 -23.38 -7.00 1.59
N TYR A 231 -22.72 -7.79 2.42
CA TYR A 231 -22.71 -7.62 3.88
C TYR A 231 -22.17 -6.24 4.28
N LEU A 232 -21.00 -5.82 3.76
CA LEU A 232 -20.40 -4.53 4.06
C LEU A 232 -21.29 -3.34 3.66
N LEU A 233 -21.90 -3.42 2.48
CA LEU A 233 -22.85 -2.40 2.01
C LEU A 233 -24.10 -2.33 2.90
N SER A 234 -24.63 -3.49 3.34
CA SER A 234 -25.78 -3.55 4.27
C SER A 234 -25.46 -2.96 5.65
N ARG A 235 -24.18 -2.98 6.05
CA ARG A 235 -23.67 -2.35 7.27
C ARG A 235 -23.40 -0.85 7.12
N GLY A 236 -23.69 -0.27 5.95
CA GLY A 236 -23.52 1.15 5.69
C GLY A 236 -22.10 1.57 5.29
N VAL A 237 -21.23 0.63 4.91
CA VAL A 237 -19.92 0.99 4.36
C VAL A 237 -20.13 1.70 3.01
N PRO A 238 -19.61 2.93 2.83
CA PRO A 238 -19.81 3.65 1.58
C PRO A 238 -19.19 2.89 0.39
N PRO A 239 -19.90 2.77 -0.74
CA PRO A 239 -19.41 2.04 -1.93
C PRO A 239 -18.14 2.66 -2.53
N ASN A 240 -17.86 3.93 -2.23
CA ASN A 240 -16.67 4.68 -2.65
C ASN A 240 -15.60 4.76 -1.54
N SER A 241 -15.73 4.02 -0.43
CA SER A 241 -14.70 3.94 0.61
C SER A 241 -13.40 3.34 0.07
N ASN A 242 -12.26 3.65 0.70
CA ASN A 242 -10.98 3.06 0.31
C ASN A 242 -10.98 1.52 0.45
N ALA A 243 -11.69 0.98 1.43
CA ALA A 243 -11.85 -0.46 1.62
C ALA A 243 -12.53 -1.13 0.41
N LEU A 244 -13.69 -0.63 -0.01
CA LEU A 244 -14.42 -1.12 -1.19
C LEU A 244 -13.80 -0.66 -2.52
N GLY A 245 -12.86 0.30 -2.50
CA GLY A 245 -12.05 0.68 -3.65
C GLY A 245 -10.96 -0.32 -4.03
N ALA A 246 -10.70 -1.32 -3.19
CA ALA A 246 -9.71 -2.37 -3.45
C ALA A 246 -10.08 -3.24 -4.65
N HIS A 247 -9.04 -3.90 -5.25
CA HIS A 247 -9.25 -4.76 -6.40
C HIS A 247 -10.14 -5.97 -6.04
N GLY A 248 -11.11 -6.26 -6.87
CA GLY A 248 -12.15 -7.24 -6.60
C GLY A 248 -13.38 -6.58 -5.96
N TYR A 249 -13.23 -5.96 -4.80
CA TYR A 249 -14.34 -5.30 -4.08
C TYR A 249 -15.06 -4.27 -4.97
N ARG A 250 -14.31 -3.38 -5.58
CA ARG A 250 -14.85 -2.38 -6.50
C ARG A 250 -15.63 -2.99 -7.67
N ARG A 251 -15.15 -4.11 -8.23
CA ARG A 251 -15.82 -4.76 -9.35
C ARG A 251 -17.10 -5.47 -8.93
N VAL A 252 -17.13 -5.98 -7.70
CA VAL A 252 -18.36 -6.50 -7.10
C VAL A 252 -19.36 -5.39 -6.83
N VAL A 253 -18.94 -4.22 -6.34
CA VAL A 253 -19.83 -3.05 -6.22
C VAL A 253 -20.45 -2.68 -7.58
N GLU A 254 -19.64 -2.62 -8.65
CA GLU A 254 -20.14 -2.37 -10.01
C GLU A 254 -21.14 -3.44 -10.51
N TYR A 255 -20.91 -4.71 -10.14
CA TYR A 255 -21.83 -5.81 -10.42
C TYR A 255 -23.16 -5.64 -9.68
N LEU A 256 -23.13 -5.35 -8.39
CA LEU A 256 -24.32 -5.15 -7.57
C LEU A 256 -25.13 -3.91 -7.99
N GLU A 257 -24.49 -2.91 -8.55
CA GLU A 257 -25.14 -1.72 -9.15
C GLU A 257 -25.67 -1.96 -10.58
N GLY A 258 -25.52 -3.17 -11.14
CA GLY A 258 -25.96 -3.51 -12.49
C GLY A 258 -25.14 -2.89 -13.62
N LYS A 259 -23.97 -2.34 -13.33
CA LYS A 259 -23.04 -1.73 -14.31
C LYS A 259 -22.23 -2.79 -15.07
N ARG A 260 -22.25 -4.04 -14.62
CA ARG A 260 -21.45 -5.14 -15.12
C ARG A 260 -22.11 -6.48 -14.74
N ASP A 261 -21.95 -7.52 -15.54
CA ASP A 261 -22.28 -8.89 -15.15
C ASP A 261 -21.17 -9.53 -14.29
N LEU A 262 -21.47 -10.65 -13.68
CA LEU A 262 -20.51 -11.31 -12.79
C LEU A 262 -19.27 -11.84 -13.55
N PRO A 263 -19.38 -12.51 -14.70
CA PRO A 263 -18.19 -12.88 -15.48
C PRO A 263 -17.32 -11.68 -15.84
N GLY A 264 -17.91 -10.58 -16.27
CA GLY A 264 -17.20 -9.35 -16.56
C GLY A 264 -16.55 -8.70 -15.33
N ALA A 265 -17.12 -8.86 -14.14
CA ALA A 265 -16.51 -8.42 -12.88
C ALA A 265 -15.25 -9.25 -12.55
N ILE A 266 -15.30 -10.58 -12.74
CA ILE A 266 -14.17 -11.48 -12.53
C ILE A 266 -13.02 -11.14 -13.49
N GLU A 267 -13.29 -11.09 -14.80
CA GLU A 267 -12.26 -10.81 -15.81
C GLU A 267 -11.62 -9.43 -15.63
N GLN A 268 -12.43 -8.42 -15.30
CA GLN A 268 -11.89 -7.10 -15.03
C GLN A 268 -11.04 -7.08 -13.75
N THR A 269 -11.41 -7.86 -12.73
CA THR A 269 -10.61 -7.99 -11.49
C THR A 269 -9.25 -8.60 -11.80
N LYS A 270 -9.18 -9.69 -12.58
CA LYS A 270 -7.92 -10.31 -13.03
C LYS A 270 -7.02 -9.27 -13.70
N LEU A 271 -7.59 -8.50 -14.64
CA LEU A 271 -6.87 -7.46 -15.36
C LEU A 271 -6.34 -6.36 -14.42
N ASP A 272 -7.18 -5.87 -13.51
CA ASP A 272 -6.82 -4.81 -12.56
C ASP A 272 -5.70 -5.25 -11.60
N VAL A 273 -5.75 -6.50 -11.12
CA VAL A 273 -4.74 -7.07 -10.21
C VAL A 273 -3.41 -7.29 -10.94
N ARG A 274 -3.43 -7.75 -12.21
CA ARG A 274 -2.21 -7.84 -13.04
C ARG A 274 -1.59 -6.46 -13.27
N HIS A 275 -2.41 -5.45 -13.55
CA HIS A 275 -1.94 -4.06 -13.66
C HIS A 275 -1.39 -3.53 -12.33
N TYR A 276 -1.99 -3.90 -11.22
CA TYR A 276 -1.51 -3.53 -9.90
C TYR A 276 -0.15 -4.16 -9.60
N ALA A 277 0.02 -5.44 -9.84
CA ALA A 277 1.30 -6.14 -9.72
C ALA A 277 2.40 -5.48 -10.57
N LYS A 278 2.09 -5.12 -11.82
CA LYS A 278 3.01 -4.36 -12.68
C LYS A 278 3.37 -3.00 -12.09
N ARG A 279 2.39 -2.27 -11.53
CA ARG A 279 2.65 -0.98 -10.88
C ARG A 279 3.55 -1.14 -9.64
N GLN A 280 3.34 -2.19 -8.83
CA GLN A 280 4.19 -2.47 -7.67
C GLN A 280 5.64 -2.72 -8.09
N LEU A 281 5.89 -3.57 -9.07
CA LEU A 281 7.23 -3.82 -9.61
C LEU A 281 7.87 -2.54 -10.16
N THR A 282 7.11 -1.77 -10.94
CA THR A 282 7.59 -0.48 -11.46
C THR A 282 7.93 0.50 -10.35
N TRP A 283 7.12 0.55 -9.30
CA TRP A 283 7.37 1.41 -8.13
C TRP A 283 8.70 1.07 -7.47
N PHE A 284 8.91 -0.20 -7.10
CA PHE A 284 10.13 -0.61 -6.41
C PHE A 284 11.38 -0.53 -7.28
N ARG A 285 11.27 -0.62 -8.61
CA ARG A 285 12.39 -0.36 -9.52
C ARG A 285 12.88 1.09 -9.54
N HIS A 286 12.03 2.03 -9.12
CA HIS A 286 12.38 3.45 -8.99
C HIS A 286 12.77 3.84 -7.55
N GLU A 287 12.68 2.93 -6.60
CA GLU A 287 13.15 3.20 -5.23
C GLU A 287 14.65 2.87 -5.11
N ALA A 288 15.40 3.79 -4.49
CA ALA A 288 16.83 3.60 -4.26
C ALA A 288 17.09 2.53 -3.17
N GLY A 289 18.15 1.75 -3.35
CA GLY A 289 18.61 0.78 -2.34
C GLY A 289 17.73 -0.46 -2.21
N VAL A 290 16.99 -0.84 -3.25
CA VAL A 290 16.20 -2.07 -3.29
C VAL A 290 17.09 -3.24 -3.73
N GLU A 291 17.13 -4.28 -2.90
CA GLU A 291 17.78 -5.56 -3.20
C GLU A 291 16.74 -6.52 -3.82
N TRP A 292 17.03 -7.07 -4.99
CA TRP A 292 16.09 -7.90 -5.74
C TRP A 292 16.42 -9.38 -5.62
N PHE A 293 15.37 -10.19 -5.39
CA PHE A 293 15.45 -11.65 -5.29
C PHE A 293 14.49 -12.27 -6.33
N ASP A 294 15.06 -13.00 -7.28
CA ASP A 294 14.29 -13.66 -8.34
C ASP A 294 13.60 -14.92 -7.80
N GLY A 295 12.29 -15.03 -8.04
CA GLY A 295 11.46 -16.15 -7.62
C GLY A 295 10.32 -15.74 -6.69
N PHE A 296 9.62 -16.75 -6.18
CA PHE A 296 8.53 -16.61 -5.23
C PHE A 296 9.01 -16.78 -3.79
N GLY A 297 8.35 -16.10 -2.86
CA GLY A 297 8.76 -16.11 -1.45
C GLY A 297 8.63 -17.46 -0.75
N GLU A 298 7.89 -18.42 -1.31
CA GLU A 298 7.78 -19.79 -0.81
C GLU A 298 8.98 -20.67 -1.21
N GLU A 299 9.81 -20.21 -2.14
CA GLU A 299 10.94 -20.98 -2.65
C GLU A 299 12.12 -20.98 -1.64
N LYS A 300 12.63 -22.18 -1.33
CA LYS A 300 13.73 -22.34 -0.35
C LYS A 300 15.00 -21.61 -0.75
N ASN A 301 15.31 -21.54 -2.05
CA ASN A 301 16.46 -20.81 -2.59
C ASN A 301 16.29 -19.29 -2.39
N VAL A 302 15.09 -18.75 -2.50
CA VAL A 302 14.79 -17.34 -2.25
C VAL A 302 14.97 -17.03 -0.76
N LEU A 303 14.44 -17.85 0.13
CA LEU A 303 14.64 -17.71 1.58
C LEU A 303 16.14 -17.75 1.94
N ALA A 304 16.89 -18.72 1.43
CA ALA A 304 18.32 -18.86 1.69
C ALA A 304 19.10 -17.63 1.19
N ALA A 305 18.79 -17.12 -0.01
CA ALA A 305 19.42 -15.93 -0.56
C ALA A 305 19.13 -14.69 0.29
N VAL A 306 17.88 -14.51 0.74
CA VAL A 306 17.47 -13.41 1.62
C VAL A 306 18.20 -13.47 2.95
N LEU A 307 18.25 -14.64 3.61
CA LEU A 307 18.95 -14.80 4.89
C LEU A 307 20.46 -14.56 4.75
N THR A 308 21.08 -15.03 3.66
CA THR A 308 22.50 -14.76 3.35
C THR A 308 22.76 -13.26 3.18
N ALA A 309 21.90 -12.57 2.45
CA ALA A 309 22.01 -11.12 2.27
C ALA A 309 21.87 -10.38 3.61
N LEU A 310 20.95 -10.80 4.47
CA LEU A 310 20.76 -10.20 5.80
C LEU A 310 21.94 -10.43 6.73
N ALA A 311 22.61 -11.58 6.67
CA ALA A 311 23.80 -11.90 7.44
C ALA A 311 25.05 -11.14 6.98
N GLY A 312 25.16 -10.80 5.69
CA GLY A 312 26.32 -10.14 5.09
C GLY A 312 26.43 -8.62 5.31
N GLY A 313 25.51 -8.01 6.06
CA GLY A 313 25.43 -6.56 6.25
C GLY A 313 24.84 -5.83 5.04
N PRO A 314 24.66 -4.49 5.12
CA PRO A 314 24.13 -3.71 4.00
C PRO A 314 25.12 -3.73 2.82
N PRO A 315 24.64 -3.78 1.56
CA PRO A 315 25.53 -3.71 0.40
C PRO A 315 26.37 -2.44 0.49
N SER A 316 27.69 -2.58 0.28
CA SER A 316 28.59 -1.43 0.16
C SER A 316 28.09 -0.51 -0.93
N LYS A 317 27.99 0.79 -0.61
CA LYS A 317 27.52 1.85 -1.53
C LYS A 317 28.38 1.95 -2.77
#